data_d23a92be1345a6c5bd7e8e58d5eac2be
#
_entry.id   d23a92be1345a6c5bd7e8e58d5eac2be
#
_cell.length_a   1.000
_cell.length_b   1.000
_cell.length_c   1.000
_cell.angle_alpha   90.00
_cell.angle_beta   90.00
_cell.angle_gamma   90.00
#
_symmetry.space_group_name_H-M   'P 1'
#
loop_
_entity.id
_entity.type
_entity.pdbx_description
1 polymer ?
#
loop_
_entity_poly.entity_id
_entity_poly.type
_entity_poly.pdbx_seq_one_letter_code
_entity_poly.pdbx_strand_id
1 'polypeptide(L)'
;MSQLAQLQAGFQAYLLDDARNTKFKAIVDDKKVGATKRLKIYHDAYRLRIIDALGNAYPMLKAYLGDELFENTTRSYLTKIPSTYPNLRWYGAQMAEHLQYTLPKYPIAAELAQFEWMLSLAFDAEDAPVLSLQDLAAIAPENWGDLRFKFHPALQLLSPTYNVLQVWQALNSDKTPPKATQINEACVVWRKDLSSHYRSLEIAEYAAIEQVMAGASFGDLCEKLLKNASLENTSEAEATMQAAQYLASWLDGGLISAMID
;
A
#
# COMPACT_ATOMS: atom_id res chain seq x y z
N MET A 1 15.75 -34.38 -9.24
CA MET A 1 15.26 -33.22 -10.03
C MET A 1 15.37 -33.58 -11.51
N SER A 2 14.39 -33.18 -12.34
CA SER A 2 14.47 -33.41 -13.78
C SER A 2 15.58 -32.54 -14.41
N GLN A 3 16.10 -32.96 -15.58
CA GLN A 3 17.11 -32.18 -16.31
C GLN A 3 16.64 -30.74 -16.61
N LEU A 4 15.34 -30.56 -16.91
CA LEU A 4 14.72 -29.26 -17.12
C LEU A 4 14.76 -28.41 -15.84
N ALA A 5 14.43 -28.98 -14.68
CA ALA A 5 14.47 -28.24 -13.42
C ALA A 5 15.88 -27.76 -13.06
N GLN A 6 16.91 -28.58 -13.34
CA GLN A 6 18.31 -28.19 -13.14
C GLN A 6 18.72 -27.06 -14.09
N LEU A 7 18.28 -27.11 -15.36
CA LEU A 7 18.54 -26.07 -16.33
C LEU A 7 17.90 -24.74 -15.92
N GLN A 8 16.62 -24.76 -15.50
CA GLN A 8 15.90 -23.57 -15.03
C GLN A 8 16.54 -22.96 -13.79
N ALA A 9 16.89 -23.78 -12.79
CA ALA A 9 17.55 -23.32 -11.57
C ALA A 9 18.92 -22.68 -11.86
N GLY A 10 19.72 -23.29 -12.74
CA GLY A 10 21.01 -22.75 -13.14
C GLY A 10 20.90 -21.43 -13.91
N PHE A 11 19.88 -21.28 -14.77
CA PHE A 11 19.62 -20.04 -15.49
C PHE A 11 19.12 -18.94 -14.54
N GLN A 12 18.21 -19.26 -13.63
CA GLN A 12 17.73 -18.34 -12.61
C GLN A 12 18.88 -17.86 -11.72
N ALA A 13 19.74 -18.75 -11.25
CA ALA A 13 20.92 -18.38 -10.46
C ALA A 13 21.84 -17.39 -11.23
N TYR A 14 22.02 -17.59 -12.53
CA TYR A 14 22.77 -16.66 -13.38
C TYR A 14 22.11 -15.28 -13.47
N LEU A 15 20.78 -15.21 -13.61
CA LEU A 15 20.04 -13.94 -13.71
C LEU A 15 20.04 -13.14 -12.40
N LEU A 16 19.99 -13.84 -11.28
CA LEU A 16 19.98 -13.21 -9.94
C LEU A 16 21.36 -12.78 -9.45
N ASP A 17 22.45 -13.31 -10.04
CA ASP A 17 23.82 -12.96 -9.66
C ASP A 17 24.24 -11.62 -10.28
N ASP A 18 24.20 -10.56 -9.47
CA ASP A 18 24.59 -9.20 -9.89
C ASP A 18 26.06 -9.10 -10.29
N ALA A 19 26.93 -9.80 -9.56
CA ALA A 19 28.37 -9.84 -9.82
C ALA A 19 28.75 -10.67 -11.05
N ARG A 20 27.79 -11.41 -11.64
CA ARG A 20 27.99 -12.30 -12.79
C ARG A 20 29.09 -13.36 -12.59
N ASN A 21 29.27 -13.80 -11.35
CA ASN A 21 30.22 -14.86 -11.02
C ASN A 21 29.71 -16.25 -11.42
N THR A 22 28.38 -16.39 -11.45
CA THR A 22 27.70 -17.63 -11.83
C THR A 22 27.90 -17.93 -13.30
N LYS A 23 28.43 -19.10 -13.62
CA LYS A 23 28.62 -19.55 -15.00
C LYS A 23 27.44 -20.42 -15.43
N PHE A 24 26.79 -20.06 -16.52
CA PHE A 24 25.75 -20.86 -17.15
C PHE A 24 26.20 -21.29 -18.55
N LYS A 25 26.42 -22.62 -18.73
CA LYS A 25 27.05 -23.17 -19.94
C LYS A 25 26.07 -23.87 -20.88
N ALA A 26 24.77 -23.90 -20.54
CA ALA A 26 23.77 -24.67 -21.30
C ALA A 26 23.25 -23.94 -22.56
N ILE A 27 23.81 -22.80 -22.92
CA ILE A 27 23.46 -22.06 -24.14
C ILE A 27 24.37 -22.52 -25.27
N VAL A 28 23.75 -23.01 -26.35
CA VAL A 28 24.46 -23.38 -27.58
C VAL A 28 25.04 -22.12 -28.21
N ASP A 29 26.29 -22.16 -28.61
CA ASP A 29 26.94 -21.03 -29.28
C ASP A 29 26.38 -20.86 -30.71
N ASP A 30 26.26 -19.62 -31.16
CA ASP A 30 25.78 -19.27 -32.50
C ASP A 30 26.86 -18.48 -33.22
N LYS A 31 27.04 -18.73 -34.54
CA LYS A 31 28.02 -18.05 -35.39
C LYS A 31 27.79 -16.53 -35.50
N LYS A 32 26.54 -16.06 -35.23
CA LYS A 32 26.20 -14.62 -35.29
C LYS A 32 26.48 -13.89 -34.01
N VAL A 33 26.10 -14.46 -32.86
CA VAL A 33 26.26 -13.86 -31.53
C VAL A 33 26.62 -14.95 -30.53
N GLY A 34 27.82 -14.89 -29.98
CA GLY A 34 28.29 -15.89 -28.99
C GLY A 34 27.40 -15.97 -27.75
N ALA A 35 27.36 -17.18 -27.15
CA ALA A 35 26.52 -17.49 -26.00
C ALA A 35 26.68 -16.51 -24.81
N THR A 36 27.91 -16.13 -24.51
CA THR A 36 28.21 -15.18 -23.41
C THR A 36 27.58 -13.81 -23.65
N LYS A 37 27.62 -13.31 -24.89
CA LYS A 37 27.01 -12.01 -25.22
C LYS A 37 25.47 -12.06 -25.11
N ARG A 38 24.85 -13.16 -25.58
CA ARG A 38 23.40 -13.36 -25.46
C ARG A 38 22.96 -13.47 -24.01
N LEU A 39 23.70 -14.20 -23.18
CA LEU A 39 23.45 -14.30 -21.75
C LEU A 39 23.52 -12.94 -21.08
N LYS A 40 24.54 -12.13 -21.41
CA LYS A 40 24.68 -10.78 -20.89
C LYS A 40 23.49 -9.89 -21.27
N ILE A 41 23.09 -9.90 -22.54
CA ILE A 41 21.95 -9.12 -22.99
C ILE A 41 20.69 -9.53 -22.23
N TYR A 42 20.45 -10.81 -22.02
CA TYR A 42 19.29 -11.30 -21.29
C TYR A 42 19.33 -10.92 -19.79
N HIS A 43 20.48 -11.04 -19.15
CA HIS A 43 20.69 -10.61 -17.76
C HIS A 43 20.42 -9.12 -17.59
N ASP A 44 20.97 -8.28 -18.46
CA ASP A 44 20.77 -6.83 -18.40
C ASP A 44 19.29 -6.47 -18.66
N ALA A 45 18.67 -7.11 -19.67
CA ALA A 45 17.24 -6.92 -19.98
C ALA A 45 16.32 -7.37 -18.84
N TYR A 46 16.63 -8.46 -18.14
CA TYR A 46 15.88 -8.92 -16.96
C TYR A 46 15.88 -7.84 -15.86
N ARG A 47 17.05 -7.30 -15.54
CA ARG A 47 17.20 -6.27 -14.50
C ARG A 47 16.48 -4.97 -14.87
N LEU A 48 16.63 -4.52 -16.11
CA LEU A 48 15.94 -3.32 -16.58
C LEU A 48 14.42 -3.47 -16.51
N ARG A 49 13.87 -4.62 -16.91
CA ARG A 49 12.43 -4.88 -16.80
C ARG A 49 11.92 -4.82 -15.36
N ILE A 50 12.70 -5.28 -14.38
CA ILE A 50 12.32 -5.18 -12.98
C ILE A 50 12.38 -3.73 -12.51
N ILE A 51 13.39 -2.97 -12.90
CA ILE A 51 13.51 -1.53 -12.58
C ILE A 51 12.31 -0.77 -13.17
N ASP A 52 11.98 -1.05 -14.43
CA ASP A 52 10.81 -0.45 -15.09
C ASP A 52 9.49 -0.82 -14.38
N ALA A 53 9.35 -2.10 -13.99
CA ALA A 53 8.17 -2.55 -13.22
C ALA A 53 8.05 -1.84 -11.87
N LEU A 54 9.17 -1.64 -11.15
CA LEU A 54 9.19 -0.86 -9.92
C LEU A 54 8.91 0.62 -10.17
N GLY A 55 9.39 1.19 -11.29
CA GLY A 55 9.05 2.56 -11.69
C GLY A 55 7.56 2.76 -11.97
N ASN A 56 6.89 1.75 -12.53
CA ASN A 56 5.44 1.76 -12.74
C ASN A 56 4.65 1.53 -11.45
N ALA A 57 5.20 0.77 -10.51
CA ALA A 57 4.58 0.54 -9.21
C ALA A 57 4.71 1.75 -8.26
N TYR A 58 5.75 2.56 -8.44
CA TYR A 58 6.10 3.68 -7.57
C TYR A 58 6.38 4.97 -8.38
N PRO A 59 5.42 5.46 -9.18
CA PRO A 59 5.65 6.61 -10.05
C PRO A 59 5.93 7.91 -9.30
N MET A 60 5.25 8.17 -8.16
CA MET A 60 5.48 9.38 -7.39
C MET A 60 6.75 9.31 -6.54
N LEU A 61 7.11 8.14 -6.04
CA LEU A 61 8.43 7.93 -5.45
C LEU A 61 9.55 8.19 -6.46
N LYS A 62 9.40 7.70 -7.69
CA LYS A 62 10.35 7.96 -8.78
C LYS A 62 10.43 9.45 -9.09
N ALA A 63 9.31 10.15 -9.21
CA ALA A 63 9.26 11.58 -9.42
C ALA A 63 9.91 12.37 -8.26
N TYR A 64 9.72 11.91 -7.01
CA TYR A 64 10.31 12.54 -5.82
C TYR A 64 11.83 12.40 -5.76
N LEU A 65 12.35 11.21 -6.05
CA LEU A 65 13.79 10.91 -5.98
C LEU A 65 14.55 11.38 -7.23
N GLY A 66 13.89 11.50 -8.36
CA GLY A 66 14.49 11.67 -9.68
C GLY A 66 15.07 10.35 -10.22
N ASP A 67 15.31 10.33 -11.54
CA ASP A 67 15.66 9.09 -12.26
C ASP A 67 16.92 8.41 -11.72
N GLU A 68 17.98 9.15 -11.46
CA GLU A 68 19.28 8.59 -11.05
C GLU A 68 19.21 7.96 -9.66
N LEU A 69 18.64 8.67 -8.66
CA LEU A 69 18.55 8.15 -7.30
C LEU A 69 17.54 7.00 -7.21
N PHE A 70 16.44 7.07 -7.94
CA PHE A 70 15.48 5.98 -8.04
C PHE A 70 16.10 4.73 -8.66
N GLU A 71 16.84 4.87 -9.77
CA GLU A 71 17.52 3.74 -10.42
C GLU A 71 18.57 3.09 -9.48
N ASN A 72 19.38 3.89 -8.81
CA ASN A 72 20.36 3.39 -7.84
C ASN A 72 19.68 2.65 -6.67
N THR A 73 18.58 3.18 -6.19
CA THR A 73 17.79 2.56 -5.10
C THR A 73 17.16 1.24 -5.55
N THR A 74 16.57 1.19 -6.72
CA THR A 74 15.96 -0.04 -7.26
C THR A 74 16.99 -1.11 -7.59
N ARG A 75 18.19 -0.72 -8.04
CA ARG A 75 19.32 -1.65 -8.22
C ARG A 75 19.78 -2.23 -6.88
N SER A 76 19.89 -1.40 -5.84
CA SER A 76 20.19 -1.86 -4.49
C SER A 76 19.11 -2.80 -3.94
N TYR A 77 17.84 -2.47 -4.17
CA TYR A 77 16.70 -3.31 -3.81
C TYR A 77 16.78 -4.68 -4.48
N LEU A 78 17.00 -4.71 -5.79
CA LEU A 78 17.13 -5.93 -6.58
C LEU A 78 18.27 -6.85 -6.09
N THR A 79 19.37 -6.25 -5.65
CA THR A 79 20.53 -6.99 -5.15
C THR A 79 20.28 -7.60 -3.76
N LYS A 80 19.58 -6.88 -2.88
CA LYS A 80 19.33 -7.32 -1.49
C LYS A 80 18.10 -8.22 -1.36
N ILE A 81 17.11 -8.01 -2.23
CA ILE A 81 15.80 -8.66 -2.17
C ILE A 81 15.56 -9.36 -3.51
N PRO A 82 16.09 -10.59 -3.69
CA PRO A 82 15.88 -11.34 -4.92
C PRO A 82 14.41 -11.69 -5.10
N SER A 83 13.91 -11.65 -6.34
CA SER A 83 12.54 -12.02 -6.65
C SER A 83 12.28 -13.49 -6.38
N THR A 84 11.35 -13.78 -5.48
CA THR A 84 10.87 -15.13 -5.15
C THR A 84 9.47 -15.39 -5.70
N TYR A 85 8.79 -14.36 -6.21
CA TYR A 85 7.44 -14.45 -6.75
C TYR A 85 7.46 -14.59 -8.27
N PRO A 86 6.63 -15.47 -8.84
CA PRO A 86 6.50 -15.58 -10.30
C PRO A 86 5.83 -14.34 -10.93
N ASN A 87 5.05 -13.59 -10.14
CA ASN A 87 4.37 -12.37 -10.57
C ASN A 87 5.11 -11.12 -10.05
N LEU A 88 5.61 -10.30 -10.96
CA LEU A 88 6.31 -9.05 -10.63
C LEU A 88 5.45 -8.05 -9.87
N ARG A 89 4.11 -8.18 -9.92
CA ARG A 89 3.17 -7.35 -9.18
C ARG A 89 3.50 -7.29 -7.68
N TRP A 90 3.96 -8.38 -7.11
CA TRP A 90 4.26 -8.49 -5.67
C TRP A 90 5.70 -8.15 -5.30
N TYR A 91 6.54 -7.93 -6.29
CA TYR A 91 7.97 -7.75 -6.05
C TYR A 91 8.31 -6.48 -5.26
N GLY A 92 7.51 -5.43 -5.39
CA GLY A 92 7.74 -4.15 -4.70
C GLY A 92 7.41 -4.12 -3.20
N ALA A 93 6.76 -5.15 -2.64
CA ALA A 93 6.18 -5.12 -1.29
C ALA A 93 7.12 -4.64 -0.16
N GLN A 94 8.43 -4.83 -0.30
CA GLN A 94 9.43 -4.46 0.71
C GLN A 94 10.16 -3.13 0.40
N MET A 95 9.67 -2.36 -0.59
CA MET A 95 10.34 -1.12 -1.01
C MET A 95 10.37 -0.08 0.12
N ALA A 96 9.27 0.09 0.85
CA ALA A 96 9.21 1.03 1.97
C ALA A 96 10.23 0.70 3.05
N GLU A 97 10.31 -0.57 3.46
CA GLU A 97 11.30 -1.05 4.44
C GLU A 97 12.74 -0.85 3.93
N HIS A 98 13.00 -1.19 2.68
CA HIS A 98 14.32 -0.99 2.07
C HIS A 98 14.76 0.47 2.10
N LEU A 99 13.84 1.41 1.82
CA LEU A 99 14.11 2.84 1.82
C LEU A 99 14.43 3.39 3.21
N GLN A 100 13.79 2.88 4.26
CA GLN A 100 14.08 3.28 5.65
C GLN A 100 15.57 3.08 5.99
N TYR A 101 16.17 1.99 5.53
CA TYR A 101 17.57 1.66 5.80
C TYR A 101 18.54 2.28 4.81
N THR A 102 18.15 2.47 3.55
CA THR A 102 19.07 2.87 2.49
C THR A 102 19.06 4.36 2.21
N LEU A 103 17.97 5.05 2.49
CA LEU A 103 17.80 6.49 2.26
C LEU A 103 17.38 7.28 3.51
N PRO A 104 18.13 7.21 4.64
CA PRO A 104 17.74 7.89 5.88
C PRO A 104 17.69 9.43 5.75
N LYS A 105 18.32 9.99 4.72
CA LYS A 105 18.26 11.43 4.41
C LYS A 105 16.95 11.85 3.72
N TYR A 106 16.14 10.89 3.27
CA TYR A 106 14.85 11.10 2.61
C TYR A 106 13.76 10.34 3.38
N PRO A 107 13.46 10.71 4.63
CA PRO A 107 12.59 9.92 5.50
C PRO A 107 11.17 9.74 4.94
N ILE A 108 10.65 10.73 4.22
CA ILE A 108 9.33 10.64 3.57
C ILE A 108 9.31 9.63 2.41
N ALA A 109 10.44 9.26 1.83
CA ALA A 109 10.47 8.36 0.68
C ALA A 109 9.94 6.96 1.02
N ALA A 110 10.19 6.47 2.23
CA ALA A 110 9.65 5.21 2.71
C ALA A 110 8.12 5.26 2.87
N GLU A 111 7.60 6.34 3.45
CA GLU A 111 6.15 6.53 3.61
C GLU A 111 5.45 6.75 2.27
N LEU A 112 6.11 7.44 1.33
CA LEU A 112 5.60 7.62 -0.04
C LEU A 112 5.50 6.27 -0.76
N ALA A 113 6.52 5.41 -0.64
CA ALA A 113 6.45 4.04 -1.15
C ALA A 113 5.36 3.22 -0.46
N GLN A 114 5.20 3.32 0.85
CA GLN A 114 4.15 2.64 1.57
C GLN A 114 2.77 3.07 1.09
N PHE A 115 2.55 4.37 0.92
CA PHE A 115 1.28 4.90 0.44
C PHE A 115 0.95 4.44 -0.99
N GLU A 116 1.89 4.49 -1.92
CA GLU A 116 1.70 3.98 -3.29
C GLU A 116 1.43 2.48 -3.32
N TRP A 117 2.10 1.72 -2.44
CA TRP A 117 1.84 0.30 -2.30
C TRP A 117 0.42 0.02 -1.78
N MET A 118 -0.06 0.79 -0.81
CA MET A 118 -1.43 0.69 -0.28
C MET A 118 -2.47 0.99 -1.35
N LEU A 119 -2.29 2.05 -2.16
CA LEU A 119 -3.17 2.35 -3.31
C LEU A 119 -3.26 1.16 -4.27
N SER A 120 -2.13 0.55 -4.52
CA SER A 120 -1.98 -0.60 -5.39
C SER A 120 -2.65 -1.86 -4.80
N LEU A 121 -2.49 -2.13 -3.49
CA LEU A 121 -3.14 -3.23 -2.79
C LEU A 121 -4.66 -3.04 -2.71
N ALA A 122 -5.13 -1.81 -2.51
CA ALA A 122 -6.56 -1.51 -2.50
C ALA A 122 -7.21 -1.82 -3.86
N PHE A 123 -6.50 -1.53 -4.98
CA PHE A 123 -6.97 -1.87 -6.32
C PHE A 123 -7.12 -3.38 -6.52
N ASP A 124 -6.15 -4.18 -6.05
CA ASP A 124 -6.10 -5.63 -6.23
C ASP A 124 -6.82 -6.41 -5.14
N ALA A 125 -7.42 -5.75 -4.16
CA ALA A 125 -8.13 -6.43 -3.08
C ALA A 125 -9.33 -7.21 -3.59
N GLU A 126 -9.75 -8.22 -2.83
CA GLU A 126 -10.93 -9.02 -3.10
C GLU A 126 -12.18 -8.14 -3.21
N ASP A 127 -13.08 -8.50 -4.14
CA ASP A 127 -14.38 -7.85 -4.26
C ASP A 127 -15.28 -8.24 -3.09
N ALA A 128 -15.98 -7.27 -2.53
CA ALA A 128 -16.96 -7.48 -1.47
C ALA A 128 -18.21 -6.60 -1.70
N PRO A 129 -19.36 -7.00 -1.18
CA PRO A 129 -20.53 -6.14 -1.15
C PRO A 129 -20.23 -4.82 -0.43
N VAL A 130 -21.02 -3.81 -0.70
CA VAL A 130 -20.96 -2.52 0.01
C VAL A 130 -22.32 -2.28 0.63
N LEU A 131 -22.35 -2.00 1.94
CA LEU A 131 -23.56 -1.61 2.65
C LEU A 131 -23.92 -0.15 2.38
N SER A 132 -25.22 0.10 2.35
CA SER A 132 -25.82 1.43 2.21
C SER A 132 -26.59 1.83 3.48
N LEU A 133 -26.94 3.11 3.57
CA LEU A 133 -27.84 3.59 4.64
C LEU A 133 -29.22 2.89 4.63
N GLN A 134 -29.68 2.42 3.45
CA GLN A 134 -30.95 1.71 3.34
C GLN A 134 -30.91 0.34 4.02
N ASP A 135 -29.77 -0.33 4.02
CA ASP A 135 -29.59 -1.62 4.70
C ASP A 135 -29.70 -1.46 6.21
N LEU A 136 -29.26 -0.32 6.75
CA LEU A 136 -29.39 0.01 8.17
C LEU A 136 -30.80 0.49 8.56
N ALA A 137 -31.57 1.06 7.64
CA ALA A 137 -32.91 1.55 7.91
C ALA A 137 -33.91 0.43 8.27
N ALA A 138 -33.58 -0.82 7.94
CA ALA A 138 -34.38 -2.00 8.31
C ALA A 138 -34.16 -2.45 9.76
N ILE A 139 -33.18 -1.91 10.48
CA ILE A 139 -32.78 -2.30 11.83
C ILE A 139 -33.50 -1.43 12.85
N ALA A 140 -34.17 -2.07 13.81
CA ALA A 140 -34.81 -1.37 14.88
C ALA A 140 -33.81 -0.56 15.73
N PRO A 141 -34.15 0.69 16.11
CA PRO A 141 -33.21 1.58 16.83
C PRO A 141 -32.59 0.98 18.09
N GLU A 142 -33.34 0.16 18.82
CA GLU A 142 -32.90 -0.52 20.03
C GLU A 142 -31.78 -1.51 19.80
N ASN A 143 -31.57 -2.00 18.57
CA ASN A 143 -30.52 -2.96 18.23
C ASN A 143 -29.26 -2.31 17.67
N TRP A 144 -29.24 -0.98 17.50
CA TRP A 144 -28.10 -0.28 16.91
C TRP A 144 -26.85 -0.36 17.75
N GLY A 145 -26.99 -0.42 19.08
CA GLY A 145 -25.85 -0.54 20.01
C GLY A 145 -25.02 -1.80 19.81
N ASP A 146 -25.67 -2.90 19.41
CA ASP A 146 -25.02 -4.21 19.23
C ASP A 146 -24.46 -4.42 17.83
N LEU A 147 -24.75 -3.51 16.88
CA LEU A 147 -24.25 -3.62 15.51
C LEU A 147 -22.73 -3.63 15.44
N ARG A 148 -22.20 -4.62 14.74
CA ARG A 148 -20.79 -4.74 14.40
C ARG A 148 -20.62 -4.65 12.90
N PHE A 149 -19.53 -4.07 12.45
CA PHE A 149 -19.30 -3.85 11.04
C PHE A 149 -18.01 -4.52 10.59
N LYS A 150 -18.04 -5.02 9.36
CA LYS A 150 -16.86 -5.46 8.64
C LYS A 150 -16.53 -4.44 7.55
N PHE A 151 -15.31 -3.93 7.57
CA PHE A 151 -14.84 -3.07 6.50
C PHE A 151 -14.57 -3.85 5.21
N HIS A 152 -14.61 -3.16 4.10
CA HIS A 152 -14.25 -3.70 2.80
C HIS A 152 -12.79 -4.19 2.81
N PRO A 153 -12.45 -5.34 2.20
CA PRO A 153 -11.09 -5.89 2.17
C PRO A 153 -10.03 -4.93 1.61
N ALA A 154 -10.43 -3.99 0.77
CA ALA A 154 -9.56 -2.97 0.21
C ALA A 154 -9.19 -1.86 1.19
N LEU A 155 -9.84 -1.77 2.36
CA LEU A 155 -9.57 -0.71 3.32
C LEU A 155 -8.24 -0.93 4.03
N GLN A 156 -7.43 0.13 4.03
CA GLN A 156 -6.16 0.17 4.73
C GLN A 156 -6.00 1.51 5.45
N LEU A 157 -5.37 1.50 6.60
CA LEU A 157 -5.10 2.67 7.42
C LEU A 157 -3.60 2.99 7.41
N LEU A 158 -3.27 4.27 7.35
CA LEU A 158 -1.91 4.77 7.49
C LEU A 158 -1.89 5.97 8.42
N SER A 159 -0.95 5.97 9.37
CA SER A 159 -0.62 7.13 10.20
C SER A 159 0.82 7.55 9.87
N PRO A 160 1.02 8.38 8.85
CA PRO A 160 2.34 8.79 8.42
C PRO A 160 2.96 9.77 9.42
N THR A 161 4.29 9.78 9.52
CA THR A 161 5.03 10.76 10.30
C THR A 161 5.17 12.09 9.55
N TYR A 162 5.18 12.02 8.22
CA TYR A 162 5.39 13.17 7.33
C TYR A 162 4.15 13.46 6.47
N ASN A 163 4.09 14.65 5.90
CA ASN A 163 3.03 15.14 5.02
C ASN A 163 2.97 14.42 3.65
N VAL A 164 2.95 13.08 3.68
CA VAL A 164 3.06 12.21 2.50
C VAL A 164 1.93 12.44 1.50
N LEU A 165 0.70 12.65 1.96
CA LEU A 165 -0.46 12.88 1.08
C LEU A 165 -0.29 14.16 0.26
N GLN A 166 0.16 15.25 0.90
CA GLN A 166 0.37 16.54 0.23
C GLN A 166 1.51 16.44 -0.79
N VAL A 167 2.59 15.73 -0.45
CA VAL A 167 3.71 15.48 -1.36
C VAL A 167 3.25 14.63 -2.55
N TRP A 168 2.55 13.53 -2.29
CA TRP A 168 2.02 12.67 -3.33
C TRP A 168 1.05 13.39 -4.28
N GLN A 169 0.11 14.18 -3.73
CA GLN A 169 -0.85 14.98 -4.51
C GLN A 169 -0.16 15.99 -5.43
N ALA A 170 0.87 16.68 -4.91
CA ALA A 170 1.63 17.63 -5.70
C ALA A 170 2.32 16.94 -6.88
N LEU A 171 3.01 15.83 -6.62
CA LEU A 171 3.70 15.03 -7.65
C LEU A 171 2.73 14.47 -8.68
N ASN A 172 1.61 13.90 -8.23
CA ASN A 172 0.57 13.36 -9.11
C ASN A 172 -0.13 14.41 -9.98
N SER A 173 0.01 15.69 -9.61
CA SER A 173 -0.51 16.84 -10.36
C SER A 173 0.60 17.59 -11.14
N ASP A 174 1.77 17.00 -11.32
CA ASP A 174 2.95 17.59 -11.95
C ASP A 174 3.36 18.95 -11.33
N LYS A 175 3.16 19.08 -10.01
CA LYS A 175 3.53 20.29 -9.24
C LYS A 175 4.76 20.02 -8.39
N THR A 176 5.49 21.07 -8.06
CA THR A 176 6.59 21.00 -7.09
C THR A 176 6.06 20.57 -5.73
N PRO A 177 6.56 19.46 -5.16
CA PRO A 177 6.09 18.98 -3.86
C PRO A 177 6.53 19.94 -2.75
N PRO A 178 5.72 20.09 -1.69
CA PRO A 178 6.13 20.79 -0.48
C PRO A 178 7.30 20.08 0.19
N LYS A 179 8.02 20.81 1.06
CA LYS A 179 9.05 20.19 1.90
C LYS A 179 8.43 19.11 2.80
N ALA A 180 9.19 18.04 3.03
CA ALA A 180 8.82 17.05 4.01
C ALA A 180 8.78 17.68 5.40
N THR A 181 7.62 17.65 6.04
CA THR A 181 7.38 18.17 7.39
C THR A 181 6.66 17.12 8.22
N GLN A 182 7.01 17.02 9.49
CA GLN A 182 6.30 16.13 10.40
C GLN A 182 4.88 16.67 10.66
N ILE A 183 3.93 15.75 10.68
CA ILE A 183 2.51 16.02 10.89
C ILE A 183 1.94 15.03 11.90
N ASN A 184 0.75 15.33 12.40
CA ASN A 184 -0.05 14.41 13.19
C ASN A 184 -1.37 14.18 12.47
N GLU A 185 -1.30 13.47 11.36
CA GLU A 185 -2.46 13.14 10.52
C GLU A 185 -2.50 11.64 10.29
N ALA A 186 -3.68 11.17 9.92
CA ALA A 186 -3.87 9.80 9.47
C ALA A 186 -4.60 9.80 8.13
N CYS A 187 -4.62 8.68 7.45
CA CYS A 187 -5.39 8.52 6.24
C CYS A 187 -5.96 7.11 6.10
N VAL A 188 -7.02 7.00 5.34
CA VAL A 188 -7.60 5.76 4.85
C VAL A 188 -7.41 5.66 3.35
N VAL A 189 -7.05 4.45 2.91
CA VAL A 189 -7.01 4.04 1.50
C VAL A 189 -8.03 2.94 1.29
N TRP A 190 -8.84 3.03 0.24
CA TRP A 190 -9.83 2.00 -0.09
C TRP A 190 -10.10 1.96 -1.60
N ARG A 191 -10.93 1.01 -2.04
CA ARG A 191 -11.39 0.94 -3.42
C ARG A 191 -12.89 1.21 -3.49
N LYS A 192 -13.29 2.07 -4.43
CA LYS A 192 -14.67 2.31 -4.83
C LYS A 192 -14.73 2.41 -6.36
N ASP A 193 -15.73 1.82 -6.98
CA ASP A 193 -15.96 1.90 -8.43
C ASP A 193 -14.71 1.57 -9.28
N LEU A 194 -13.99 0.49 -8.94
CA LEU A 194 -12.76 0.03 -9.61
C LEU A 194 -11.59 1.02 -9.58
N SER A 195 -11.62 1.97 -8.66
CA SER A 195 -10.54 2.95 -8.46
C SER A 195 -10.11 2.99 -7.01
N SER A 196 -8.81 3.17 -6.79
CA SER A 196 -8.28 3.41 -5.45
C SER A 196 -8.54 4.85 -5.04
N HIS A 197 -9.08 5.03 -3.84
CA HIS A 197 -9.37 6.31 -3.22
C HIS A 197 -8.58 6.45 -1.93
N TYR A 198 -8.40 7.67 -1.49
CA TYR A 198 -7.83 7.98 -0.19
C TYR A 198 -8.36 9.31 0.33
N ARG A 199 -8.36 9.48 1.63
CA ARG A 199 -8.58 10.77 2.29
C ARG A 199 -7.85 10.84 3.61
N SER A 200 -7.58 12.06 4.06
CA SER A 200 -7.13 12.31 5.42
C SER A 200 -8.21 11.93 6.42
N LEU A 201 -7.77 11.48 7.59
CA LEU A 201 -8.60 11.19 8.74
C LEU A 201 -8.19 12.09 9.89
N GLU A 202 -9.15 12.52 10.67
CA GLU A 202 -8.89 12.97 12.03
C GLU A 202 -8.41 11.80 12.89
N ILE A 203 -7.56 12.07 13.86
CA ILE A 203 -7.00 11.01 14.74
C ILE A 203 -8.12 10.26 15.48
N ALA A 204 -9.20 10.97 15.85
CA ALA A 204 -10.37 10.36 16.49
C ALA A 204 -11.08 9.37 15.54
N GLU A 205 -11.24 9.73 14.26
CA GLU A 205 -11.85 8.84 13.25
C GLU A 205 -10.95 7.63 12.95
N TYR A 206 -9.63 7.85 12.84
CA TYR A 206 -8.67 6.76 12.67
C TYR A 206 -8.80 5.73 13.81
N ALA A 207 -8.79 6.20 15.07
CA ALA A 207 -8.97 5.34 16.24
C ALA A 207 -10.35 4.66 16.27
N ALA A 208 -11.39 5.30 15.76
CA ALA A 208 -12.72 4.72 15.63
C ALA A 208 -12.74 3.55 14.62
N ILE A 209 -12.12 3.74 13.45
CA ILE A 209 -12.01 2.66 12.45
C ILE A 209 -11.21 1.48 13.01
N GLU A 210 -10.06 1.73 13.68
CA GLU A 210 -9.27 0.66 14.31
C GLU A 210 -10.08 -0.16 15.31
N GLN A 211 -10.93 0.48 16.12
CA GLN A 211 -11.77 -0.22 17.09
C GLN A 211 -12.81 -1.11 16.41
N VAL A 212 -13.50 -0.57 15.41
CA VAL A 212 -14.48 -1.36 14.64
C VAL A 212 -13.78 -2.52 13.92
N MET A 213 -12.59 -2.32 13.38
CA MET A 213 -11.77 -3.42 12.82
C MET A 213 -11.39 -4.47 13.86
N ALA A 214 -11.21 -4.06 15.11
CA ALA A 214 -10.95 -4.96 16.24
C ALA A 214 -12.24 -5.66 16.77
N GLY A 215 -13.39 -5.39 16.16
CA GLY A 215 -14.66 -6.03 16.48
C GLY A 215 -15.51 -5.27 17.51
N ALA A 216 -15.23 -4.00 17.79
CA ALA A 216 -16.11 -3.18 18.62
C ALA A 216 -17.48 -2.98 17.99
N SER A 217 -18.54 -2.96 18.83
CA SER A 217 -19.87 -2.62 18.38
C SER A 217 -20.03 -1.10 18.18
N PHE A 218 -21.13 -0.69 17.55
CA PHE A 218 -21.47 0.73 17.44
C PHE A 218 -21.68 1.39 18.80
N GLY A 219 -22.25 0.66 19.77
CA GLY A 219 -22.37 1.12 21.16
C GLY A 219 -21.02 1.34 21.84
N ASP A 220 -20.07 0.39 21.67
CA ASP A 220 -18.71 0.53 22.19
C ASP A 220 -18.02 1.79 21.60
N LEU A 221 -18.23 2.05 20.31
CA LEU A 221 -17.71 3.25 19.64
C LEU A 221 -18.28 4.53 20.25
N CYS A 222 -19.63 4.58 20.43
CA CYS A 222 -20.29 5.72 21.07
C CYS A 222 -19.77 5.96 22.49
N GLU A 223 -19.67 4.91 23.31
CA GLU A 223 -19.12 5.04 24.67
C GLU A 223 -17.69 5.59 24.72
N LYS A 224 -16.84 5.18 23.78
CA LYS A 224 -15.47 5.66 23.75
C LYS A 224 -15.38 7.11 23.29
N LEU A 225 -16.17 7.50 22.31
CA LEU A 225 -16.26 8.90 21.90
C LEU A 225 -16.78 9.77 23.03
N LEU A 226 -17.78 9.29 23.81
CA LEU A 226 -18.25 9.95 25.04
C LEU A 226 -17.17 10.12 26.10
N LYS A 227 -16.37 9.08 26.35
CA LYS A 227 -15.24 9.17 27.29
C LYS A 227 -14.20 10.20 26.85
N ASN A 228 -13.88 10.24 25.57
CA ASN A 228 -12.97 11.24 25.02
C ASN A 228 -13.57 12.66 25.09
N ALA A 229 -14.84 12.79 24.75
CA ALA A 229 -15.61 14.05 24.83
C ALA A 229 -15.63 14.63 26.24
N SER A 230 -15.76 13.75 27.26
CA SER A 230 -15.73 14.17 28.68
C SER A 230 -14.39 14.79 29.09
N LEU A 231 -13.29 14.38 28.46
CA LEU A 231 -11.95 14.96 28.66
C LEU A 231 -11.80 16.32 27.97
N GLU A 232 -12.55 16.57 26.89
CA GLU A 232 -12.52 17.76 26.06
C GLU A 232 -13.68 18.75 26.34
N ASN A 233 -14.51 18.50 27.37
CA ASN A 233 -15.73 19.26 27.70
C ASN A 233 -16.79 19.26 26.57
N THR A 234 -16.82 18.22 25.75
CA THR A 234 -17.83 17.99 24.69
C THR A 234 -19.06 17.30 25.28
N SER A 235 -20.25 17.61 24.79
CA SER A 235 -21.48 17.01 25.31
C SER A 235 -21.71 15.59 24.76
N GLU A 236 -22.53 14.83 25.50
CA GLU A 236 -22.95 13.48 25.09
C GLU A 236 -23.65 13.48 23.70
N ALA A 237 -24.48 14.50 23.45
CA ALA A 237 -25.17 14.65 22.18
C ALA A 237 -24.20 14.86 21.00
N GLU A 238 -23.12 15.62 21.21
CA GLU A 238 -22.09 15.87 20.19
C GLU A 238 -21.28 14.60 19.90
N ALA A 239 -20.93 13.81 20.91
CA ALA A 239 -20.20 12.56 20.74
C ALA A 239 -21.06 11.51 19.97
N THR A 240 -22.34 11.42 20.29
CA THR A 240 -23.27 10.53 19.57
C THR A 240 -23.45 10.97 18.12
N MET A 241 -23.57 12.28 17.89
CA MET A 241 -23.66 12.85 16.54
C MET A 241 -22.39 12.56 15.75
N GLN A 242 -21.21 12.64 16.35
CA GLN A 242 -19.92 12.33 15.72
C GLN A 242 -19.84 10.85 15.30
N ALA A 243 -20.26 9.92 16.18
CA ALA A 243 -20.33 8.50 15.84
C ALA A 243 -21.24 8.24 14.62
N ALA A 244 -22.41 8.87 14.59
CA ALA A 244 -23.35 8.77 13.48
C ALA A 244 -22.77 9.37 12.18
N GLN A 245 -22.05 10.48 12.27
CA GLN A 245 -21.38 11.10 11.12
C GLN A 245 -20.27 10.21 10.56
N TYR A 246 -19.46 9.58 11.41
CA TYR A 246 -18.46 8.62 10.97
C TYR A 246 -19.11 7.46 10.24
N LEU A 247 -20.12 6.83 10.83
CA LEU A 247 -20.83 5.71 10.22
C LEU A 247 -21.44 6.10 8.86
N ALA A 248 -22.11 7.25 8.78
CA ALA A 248 -22.69 7.76 7.54
C ALA A 248 -21.60 8.00 6.46
N SER A 249 -20.47 8.58 6.85
CA SER A 249 -19.32 8.80 5.94
C SER A 249 -18.72 7.48 5.44
N TRP A 250 -18.62 6.46 6.30
CA TRP A 250 -18.10 5.15 5.94
C TRP A 250 -19.03 4.40 4.97
N LEU A 251 -20.33 4.50 5.17
CA LEU A 251 -21.33 3.91 4.28
C LEU A 251 -21.36 4.61 2.91
N ASP A 252 -21.41 5.95 2.91
CA ASP A 252 -21.39 6.73 1.67
C ASP A 252 -20.09 6.50 0.87
N GLY A 253 -18.98 6.42 1.58
CA GLY A 253 -17.66 6.08 1.02
C GLY A 253 -17.55 4.65 0.50
N GLY A 254 -18.47 3.75 0.86
CA GLY A 254 -18.37 2.34 0.50
C GLY A 254 -17.29 1.58 1.27
N LEU A 255 -17.00 2.01 2.49
CA LEU A 255 -15.96 1.41 3.32
C LEU A 255 -16.44 0.15 4.06
N ILE A 256 -17.76 0.01 4.29
CA ILE A 256 -18.35 -1.09 5.05
C ILE A 256 -18.90 -2.14 4.09
N SER A 257 -18.53 -3.40 4.30
CA SER A 257 -18.93 -4.53 3.44
C SER A 257 -20.02 -5.42 4.04
N ALA A 258 -20.14 -5.48 5.35
CA ALA A 258 -21.15 -6.30 6.02
C ALA A 258 -21.44 -5.79 7.44
N MET A 259 -22.63 -6.13 7.93
CA MET A 259 -22.91 -6.24 9.36
C MET A 259 -22.59 -7.66 9.79
N ILE A 260 -22.07 -7.81 11.00
CA ILE A 260 -21.74 -9.11 11.61
C ILE A 260 -22.46 -9.19 12.95
N ASP A 261 -22.98 -10.40 13.24
CA ASP A 261 -23.66 -10.72 14.49
C ASP A 261 -22.68 -10.85 15.67
#